data_a82fb2e395ed30f1007010f5809a73a5
#
_entry.id   a82fb2e395ed30f1007010f5809a73a5
#
_cell.length_a   1.000
_cell.length_b   1.000
_cell.length_c   1.000
_cell.angle_alpha   90.00
_cell.angle_beta   90.00
_cell.angle_gamma   90.00
#
_symmetry.space_group_name_H-M   'P 1'
#
loop_
_entity.id
_entity.type
_entity.pdbx_description
1 polymer ?
#
loop_
_entity_poly.entity_id
_entity_poly.type
_entity_poly.pdbx_seq_one_letter_code
_entity_poly.pdbx_strand_id
1 'polypeptide(L)'
;PLAEVIPSMPGIGFRLGAEFLAAVGDPALIESADQLAAWAGLAPVPRDSGTRTGNLRTPKRYSRRLRRVMYMSALTAIRCDSHSKAYYQRKRDEGKRPIPATICLARRRTNVLYALIRDNRTWQPDSPPITQSAA
;
A
#
# COMPACT_ATOMS: atom_id res chain seq x y z
N PRO A 1 14.32 9.20 -11.65
CA PRO A 1 13.58 8.13 -12.33
C PRO A 1 12.99 7.12 -11.36
N LEU A 2 11.90 6.52 -11.76
CA LEU A 2 11.15 5.60 -10.91
C LEU A 2 11.93 4.35 -10.53
N ALA A 3 12.91 3.98 -11.33
CA ALA A 3 13.82 2.87 -11.03
C ALA A 3 14.61 3.09 -9.72
N GLU A 4 14.79 4.33 -9.31
CA GLU A 4 15.45 4.68 -8.06
C GLU A 4 14.42 5.00 -6.95
N VAL A 5 13.32 5.62 -7.33
CA VAL A 5 12.28 6.07 -6.38
C VAL A 5 11.61 4.88 -5.71
N ILE A 6 11.14 3.92 -6.49
CA ILE A 6 10.36 2.78 -5.97
C ILE A 6 11.18 1.91 -5.03
N PRO A 7 12.42 1.48 -5.38
CA PRO A 7 13.21 0.67 -4.46
C PRO A 7 13.73 1.40 -3.24
N SER A 8 13.65 2.73 -3.21
CA SER A 8 14.09 3.51 -2.04
C SER A 8 13.21 3.27 -0.83
N MET A 9 11.97 2.87 -1.04
CA MET A 9 11.04 2.62 0.06
C MET A 9 11.41 1.34 0.81
N PRO A 10 11.51 1.36 2.15
CA PRO A 10 11.84 0.16 2.91
C PRO A 10 10.87 -0.97 2.60
N GLY A 11 11.40 -2.17 2.41
CA GLY A 11 10.62 -3.35 2.10
C GLY A 11 10.37 -3.59 0.62
N ILE A 12 10.72 -2.61 -0.25
CA ILE A 12 10.61 -2.76 -1.69
C ILE A 12 11.97 -2.97 -2.24
N GLY A 13 12.68 -3.69 -2.57
CA GLY A 13 13.96 -3.77 -3.26
C GLY A 13 13.78 -3.72 -4.76
N PHE A 14 14.84 -3.93 -5.47
CA PHE A 14 14.80 -3.86 -6.93
C PHE A 14 13.86 -4.91 -7.53
N ARG A 15 13.78 -6.09 -6.93
CA ARG A 15 12.94 -7.17 -7.43
C ARG A 15 11.45 -6.84 -7.30
N LEU A 16 11.01 -6.45 -6.11
CA LEU A 16 9.61 -6.07 -5.89
C LEU A 16 9.27 -4.78 -6.65
N GLY A 17 10.23 -3.86 -6.76
CA GLY A 17 10.05 -2.65 -7.57
C GLY A 17 9.82 -2.96 -9.03
N ALA A 18 10.58 -3.90 -9.60
CA ALA A 18 10.39 -4.35 -10.97
C ALA A 18 9.04 -5.04 -11.15
N GLU A 19 8.63 -5.87 -10.21
CA GLU A 19 7.32 -6.52 -10.23
C GLU A 19 6.18 -5.50 -10.14
N PHE A 20 6.36 -4.46 -9.32
CA PHE A 20 5.40 -3.37 -9.22
C PHE A 20 5.20 -2.68 -10.57
N LEU A 21 6.30 -2.29 -11.21
CA LEU A 21 6.23 -1.62 -12.52
C LEU A 21 5.60 -2.52 -13.58
N ALA A 22 5.92 -3.82 -13.56
CA ALA A 22 5.33 -4.77 -14.49
C ALA A 22 3.81 -4.91 -14.28
N ALA A 23 3.36 -4.83 -13.03
CA ALA A 23 1.94 -4.96 -12.69
C ALA A 23 1.15 -3.69 -13.01
N VAL A 24 1.75 -2.53 -12.79
CA VAL A 24 1.09 -1.23 -12.99
C VAL A 24 1.11 -0.80 -14.45
N GLY A 25 2.16 -1.15 -15.19
CA GLY A 25 2.37 -0.66 -16.54
C GLY A 25 2.94 0.75 -16.51
N ASP A 26 2.16 1.73 -16.95
CA ASP A 26 2.59 3.13 -16.93
C ASP A 26 2.18 3.81 -15.63
N PRO A 27 3.14 4.15 -14.74
CA PRO A 27 2.80 4.82 -13.48
C PRO A 27 2.16 6.19 -13.65
N ALA A 28 2.35 6.83 -14.80
CA ALA A 28 1.72 8.13 -15.09
C ALA A 28 0.20 8.03 -15.19
N LEU A 29 -0.35 6.82 -15.39
CA LEU A 29 -1.78 6.59 -15.46
C LEU A 29 -2.44 6.43 -14.09
N ILE A 30 -1.66 6.38 -13.02
CA ILE A 30 -2.20 6.31 -11.67
C ILE A 30 -2.69 7.71 -11.27
N GLU A 31 -3.99 7.83 -11.03
CA GLU A 31 -4.61 9.13 -10.74
C GLU A 31 -4.61 9.47 -9.25
N SER A 32 -4.64 8.46 -8.38
CA SER A 32 -4.71 8.67 -6.94
C SER A 32 -4.19 7.44 -6.18
N ALA A 33 -3.89 7.64 -4.90
CA ALA A 33 -3.54 6.53 -4.01
C ALA A 33 -4.71 5.56 -3.86
N ASP A 34 -5.93 6.06 -3.85
CA ASP A 34 -7.13 5.22 -3.74
C ASP A 34 -7.30 4.33 -4.96
N GLN A 35 -7.04 4.85 -6.15
CA GLN A 35 -7.07 4.05 -7.38
C GLN A 35 -6.03 2.95 -7.34
N LEU A 36 -4.80 3.28 -6.93
CA LEU A 36 -3.72 2.29 -6.82
C LEU A 36 -4.08 1.20 -5.82
N ALA A 37 -4.64 1.59 -4.67
CA ALA A 37 -5.07 0.65 -3.65
C ALA A 37 -6.21 -0.25 -4.13
N ALA A 38 -7.14 0.30 -4.90
CA ALA A 38 -8.22 -0.49 -5.49
C ALA A 38 -7.68 -1.52 -6.48
N TRP A 39 -6.72 -1.13 -7.32
CA TRP A 39 -6.06 -2.07 -8.25
C TRP A 39 -5.32 -3.18 -7.51
N ALA A 40 -4.74 -2.87 -6.36
CA ALA A 40 -4.04 -3.86 -5.53
C ALA A 40 -4.99 -4.70 -4.67
N GLY A 41 -6.28 -4.41 -4.69
CA GLY A 41 -7.24 -5.12 -3.84
C GLY A 41 -7.11 -4.80 -2.37
N LEU A 42 -6.53 -3.64 -2.02
CA LEU A 42 -6.29 -3.22 -0.64
C LEU A 42 -7.33 -2.23 -0.13
N ALA A 43 -8.13 -1.66 -1.02
CA ALA A 43 -9.22 -0.76 -0.65
C ALA A 43 -10.52 -1.56 -0.68
N PRO A 44 -11.14 -1.82 0.48
CA PRO A 44 -12.41 -2.54 0.49
C PRO A 44 -13.50 -1.69 -0.16
N VAL A 45 -14.39 -2.34 -0.92
CA VAL A 45 -15.54 -1.67 -1.53
C VAL A 45 -16.80 -2.01 -0.76
N PRO A 46 -17.73 -1.05 -0.59
CA PRO A 46 -19.02 -1.33 0.03
C PRO A 46 -19.80 -2.35 -0.78
N ARG A 47 -20.38 -3.31 -0.11
CA ARG A 47 -21.32 -4.24 -0.70
C ARG A 47 -22.65 -4.08 0.00
N ASP A 48 -23.37 -3.07 -0.46
CA ASP A 48 -24.69 -2.79 0.05
C ASP A 48 -25.70 -3.58 -0.76
N SER A 49 -26.48 -4.43 -0.09
CA SER A 49 -27.60 -5.12 -0.72
C SER A 49 -28.80 -5.03 0.21
N GLY A 50 -29.84 -4.32 -0.23
CA GLY A 50 -31.07 -4.19 0.52
C GLY A 50 -30.88 -3.55 1.89
N THR A 51 -31.07 -4.34 2.96
CA THR A 51 -30.98 -3.86 4.35
C THR A 51 -29.58 -3.89 4.93
N ARG A 52 -28.58 -4.40 4.20
CA ARG A 52 -27.20 -4.48 4.68
C ARG A 52 -26.39 -3.32 4.12
N THR A 53 -26.09 -2.36 4.99
CA THR A 53 -25.21 -1.24 4.67
C THR A 53 -23.92 -1.38 5.48
N GLY A 54 -22.81 -0.86 4.93
CA GLY A 54 -21.54 -0.82 5.62
C GLY A 54 -20.69 -2.08 5.55
N ASN A 55 -21.08 -3.09 4.76
CA ASN A 55 -20.25 -4.26 4.53
C ASN A 55 -19.14 -3.95 3.54
N LEU A 56 -17.90 -4.02 3.99
CA LEU A 56 -16.73 -3.79 3.16
C LEU A 56 -16.11 -5.12 2.78
N ARG A 57 -15.84 -5.30 1.50
CA ARG A 57 -15.18 -6.51 0.98
C ARG A 57 -14.11 -6.13 -0.02
N THR A 58 -13.10 -7.01 -0.16
CA THR A 58 -12.10 -6.88 -1.23
C THR A 58 -12.79 -6.86 -2.59
N PRO A 59 -12.43 -5.94 -3.49
CA PRO A 59 -12.99 -5.92 -4.84
C PRO A 59 -12.76 -7.25 -5.55
N LYS A 60 -13.72 -7.69 -6.36
CA LYS A 60 -13.57 -8.92 -7.13
C LYS A 60 -12.53 -8.80 -8.25
N ARG A 61 -12.36 -7.59 -8.79
CA ARG A 61 -11.41 -7.31 -9.87
C ARG A 61 -10.26 -6.49 -9.33
N TYR A 62 -9.13 -7.12 -9.16
CA TYR A 62 -7.90 -6.46 -8.75
C TYR A 62 -6.72 -7.23 -9.32
N SER A 63 -5.55 -6.58 -9.34
CA SER A 63 -4.31 -7.22 -9.76
C SER A 63 -3.75 -8.05 -8.61
N ARG A 64 -3.80 -9.36 -8.75
CA ARG A 64 -3.21 -10.27 -7.75
C ARG A 64 -1.71 -10.06 -7.62
N ARG A 65 -1.04 -9.74 -8.72
CA ARG A 65 0.39 -9.46 -8.74
C ARG A 65 0.71 -8.21 -7.92
N LEU A 66 -0.04 -7.13 -8.12
CA LEU A 66 0.16 -5.90 -7.39
C LEU A 66 -0.15 -6.08 -5.90
N ARG A 67 -1.21 -6.80 -5.57
CA ARG A 67 -1.54 -7.12 -4.18
C ARG A 67 -0.40 -7.89 -3.52
N ARG A 68 0.15 -8.89 -4.21
CA ARG A 68 1.27 -9.68 -3.70
C ARG A 68 2.49 -8.79 -3.44
N VAL A 69 2.84 -7.91 -4.37
CA VAL A 69 3.96 -6.99 -4.20
C VAL A 69 3.79 -6.13 -2.95
N MET A 70 2.64 -5.51 -2.80
CA MET A 70 2.39 -4.63 -1.65
C MET A 70 2.32 -5.41 -0.35
N TYR A 71 1.75 -6.60 -0.35
CA TYR A 71 1.70 -7.46 0.83
C TYR A 71 3.10 -7.92 1.26
N MET A 72 3.91 -8.40 0.32
CA MET A 72 5.28 -8.82 0.59
C MET A 72 6.15 -7.66 1.05
N SER A 73 5.96 -6.49 0.47
CA SER A 73 6.61 -5.25 0.89
C SER A 73 6.28 -4.94 2.36
N ALA A 74 5.03 -5.06 2.74
CA ALA A 74 4.61 -4.83 4.11
C ALA A 74 5.22 -5.83 5.09
N LEU A 75 5.25 -7.11 4.74
CA LEU A 75 5.88 -8.15 5.58
C LEU A 75 7.36 -7.86 5.81
N THR A 76 8.07 -7.45 4.77
CA THR A 76 9.49 -7.11 4.88
C THR A 76 9.68 -5.85 5.73
N ALA A 77 8.83 -4.84 5.53
CA ALA A 77 8.92 -3.58 6.27
C ALA A 77 8.70 -3.76 7.77
N ILE A 78 7.85 -4.70 8.19
CA ILE A 78 7.65 -5.00 9.61
C ILE A 78 8.98 -5.40 10.27
N ARG A 79 9.87 -6.03 9.52
CA ARG A 79 11.16 -6.48 10.04
C ARG A 79 12.26 -5.42 9.96
N CYS A 80 12.24 -4.54 8.96
CA CYS A 80 13.35 -3.65 8.67
C CYS A 80 13.04 -2.15 8.89
N ASP A 81 11.79 -1.78 9.13
CA ASP A 81 11.40 -0.38 9.30
C ASP A 81 10.64 -0.21 10.60
N SER A 82 11.19 0.60 11.50
CA SER A 82 10.62 0.79 12.83
C SER A 82 9.22 1.42 12.80
N HIS A 83 8.96 2.33 11.86
CA HIS A 83 7.63 2.96 11.73
C HIS A 83 6.58 1.96 11.26
N SER A 84 6.93 1.11 10.31
CA SER A 84 6.04 0.04 9.83
C SER A 84 5.76 -0.98 10.93
N LYS A 85 6.78 -1.35 11.67
CA LYS A 85 6.64 -2.28 12.80
C LYS A 85 5.70 -1.71 13.87
N ALA A 86 5.88 -0.43 14.20
CA ALA A 86 5.04 0.24 15.21
C ALA A 86 3.58 0.31 14.74
N TYR A 87 3.35 0.63 13.48
CA TYR A 87 1.99 0.66 12.91
C TYR A 87 1.35 -0.72 12.95
N TYR A 88 2.07 -1.74 12.53
CA TYR A 88 1.58 -3.12 12.56
C TYR A 88 1.22 -3.54 13.99
N GLN A 89 2.11 -3.26 14.95
CA GLN A 89 1.87 -3.63 16.34
C GLN A 89 0.64 -2.92 16.91
N ARG A 90 0.46 -1.64 16.57
CA ARG A 90 -0.74 -0.91 16.98
C ARG A 90 -2.01 -1.57 16.46
N LYS A 91 -2.00 -2.03 15.21
CA LYS A 91 -3.15 -2.74 14.64
C LYS A 91 -3.41 -4.07 15.31
N ARG A 92 -2.33 -4.78 15.69
CA ARG A 92 -2.46 -6.00 16.48
C ARG A 92 -3.07 -5.71 17.85
N ASP A 93 -2.63 -4.65 18.50
CA ASP A 93 -3.13 -4.24 19.83
C ASP A 93 -4.60 -3.81 19.78
N GLU A 94 -5.06 -3.32 18.63
CA GLU A 94 -6.47 -3.02 18.39
C GLU A 94 -7.34 -4.29 18.22
N GLY A 95 -6.73 -5.47 18.24
CA GLY A 95 -7.43 -6.74 18.12
C GLY A 95 -7.40 -7.36 16.72
N LYS A 96 -6.71 -6.76 15.78
CA LYS A 96 -6.63 -7.32 14.41
C LYS A 96 -5.70 -8.53 14.38
N ARG A 97 -6.09 -9.53 13.60
CA ARG A 97 -5.24 -10.69 13.34
C ARG A 97 -4.05 -10.30 12.46
N PRO A 98 -2.99 -11.16 12.38
CA PRO A 98 -1.78 -10.83 11.61
C PRO A 98 -2.04 -10.45 10.15
N ILE A 99 -2.87 -11.20 9.43
CA ILE A 99 -3.12 -10.92 8.01
C ILE A 99 -3.89 -9.61 7.82
N PRO A 100 -5.01 -9.35 8.50
CA PRO A 100 -5.67 -8.04 8.41
C PRO A 100 -4.77 -6.88 8.83
N ALA A 101 -3.94 -7.05 9.86
CA ALA A 101 -3.00 -6.01 10.29
C ALA A 101 -1.96 -5.72 9.21
N THR A 102 -1.46 -6.76 8.53
CA THR A 102 -0.52 -6.61 7.42
C THR A 102 -1.18 -5.90 6.24
N ILE A 103 -2.43 -6.22 5.94
CA ILE A 103 -3.19 -5.56 4.87
C ILE A 103 -3.39 -4.08 5.18
N CYS A 104 -3.68 -3.71 6.43
CA CYS A 104 -3.76 -2.30 6.82
C CYS A 104 -2.43 -1.58 6.58
N LEU A 105 -1.33 -2.21 6.93
CA LEU A 105 0.00 -1.65 6.68
C LEU A 105 0.27 -1.53 5.17
N ALA A 106 -0.07 -2.55 4.39
CA ALA A 106 0.10 -2.52 2.94
C ALA A 106 -0.71 -1.37 2.32
N ARG A 107 -1.92 -1.13 2.81
CA ARG A 107 -2.75 -0.01 2.36
C ARG A 107 -2.09 1.33 2.64
N ARG A 108 -1.57 1.51 3.85
CA ARG A 108 -0.86 2.73 4.23
C ARG A 108 0.40 2.93 3.38
N ARG A 109 1.16 1.86 3.16
CA ARG A 109 2.38 1.92 2.36
C ARG A 109 2.08 2.25 0.89
N THR A 110 0.93 1.82 0.39
CA THR A 110 0.49 2.19 -0.96
C THR A 110 0.31 3.70 -1.10
N ASN A 111 -0.22 4.35 -0.08
CA ASN A 111 -0.35 5.81 -0.07
C ASN A 111 1.02 6.50 -0.13
N VAL A 112 1.97 6.00 0.66
CA VAL A 112 3.33 6.55 0.68
C VAL A 112 4.00 6.35 -0.67
N LEU A 113 3.91 5.15 -1.22
CA LEU A 113 4.51 4.84 -2.53
C LEU A 113 3.92 5.72 -3.64
N TYR A 114 2.61 5.90 -3.64
CA TYR A 114 1.98 6.80 -4.60
C TYR A 114 2.53 8.22 -4.51
N ALA A 115 2.67 8.75 -3.29
CA ALA A 115 3.20 10.08 -3.08
C ALA A 115 4.65 10.21 -3.58
N LEU A 116 5.48 9.21 -3.34
CA LEU A 116 6.86 9.19 -3.85
C LEU A 116 6.90 9.19 -5.38
N ILE A 117 6.04 8.39 -6.01
CA ILE A 117 5.94 8.33 -7.48
C ILE A 117 5.45 9.65 -8.04
N ARG A 118 4.39 10.21 -7.46
CA ARG A 118 3.80 11.48 -7.91
C ARG A 118 4.82 12.61 -7.84
N ASP A 119 5.57 12.68 -6.74
CA ASP A 119 6.52 13.77 -6.50
C ASP A 119 7.91 13.45 -7.04
N ASN A 120 8.10 12.26 -7.61
CA ASN A 120 9.37 11.77 -8.15
C ASN A 120 10.53 11.99 -7.16
N ARG A 121 10.31 11.57 -5.91
CA ARG A 121 11.32 11.70 -4.85
C ARG A 121 11.56 10.37 -4.16
N THR A 122 12.79 10.17 -3.69
CA THR A 122 13.15 8.97 -2.94
C THR A 122 12.63 9.08 -1.50
N TRP A 123 12.41 7.91 -0.89
CA TRP A 123 11.99 7.84 0.50
C TRP A 123 13.10 8.36 1.42
N GLN A 124 12.70 9.14 2.43
CA GLN A 124 13.60 9.71 3.42
C GLN A 124 13.14 9.28 4.82
N PRO A 125 14.01 8.68 5.65
CA PRO A 125 13.61 8.17 6.96
C PRO A 125 13.10 9.25 7.92
N ASP A 126 13.62 10.47 7.80
CA ASP A 126 13.29 11.58 8.69
C ASP A 126 12.25 12.55 8.12
N SER A 127 11.64 12.19 7.01
CA SER A 127 10.56 13.01 6.44
C SER A 127 9.35 12.99 7.35
N PRO A 128 8.69 14.15 7.55
CA PRO A 128 7.41 14.14 8.27
C PRO A 128 6.44 13.20 7.55
N PRO A 129 5.54 12.56 8.31
CA PRO A 129 4.55 11.68 7.69
C PRO A 129 3.82 12.45 6.60
N ILE A 130 3.72 11.82 5.44
CA ILE A 130 2.94 12.38 4.35
C ILE A 130 1.50 12.42 4.85
N THR A 131 1.08 13.60 5.28
CA THR A 131 -0.31 13.82 5.61
C THR A 131 -1.10 13.60 4.34
N GLN A 132 -1.92 12.57 4.33
CA GLN A 132 -2.96 12.48 3.33
C GLN A 132 -3.77 13.74 3.46
N SER A 133 -3.75 14.57 2.44
CA SER A 133 -4.84 15.51 2.31
C SER A 133 -6.11 14.65 2.35
N ALA A 134 -6.98 14.92 3.30
CA ALA A 134 -8.26 14.26 3.41
C ALA A 134 -9.11 14.65 2.21
N ALA A 135 -8.96 13.94 1.13
CA ALA A 135 -9.82 14.05 -0.03
C ALA A 135 -10.08 12.67 -0.56
#